data_0b476c01f226b46dccd22ae698a78c1d
#
_entry.id   0b476c01f226b46dccd22ae698a78c1d
#
_cell.length_a   1.000
_cell.length_b   1.000
_cell.length_c   1.000
_cell.angle_alpha   90.00
_cell.angle_beta   90.00
_cell.angle_gamma   90.00
#
_symmetry.space_group_name_H-M   'P 1'
#
loop_
_entity.id
_entity.type
_entity.pdbx_description
1 polymer ?
#
loop_
_entity_poly.entity_id
_entity_poly.type
_entity_poly.pdbx_seq_one_letter_code
_entity_poly.pdbx_strand_id
1 'polypeptide(L)'
;TLKLIQSLYEKKVTTYPRVDTTFLSDDIYPKCPAILKGLRDYEVLTAPLDGAKLPKSKKVFDSSKVTDHHAIIPTGVYPQNLTDMEHRVFDLIARRFIAVFYPDCKVSTTTVLGEVDKIEFKVTGKQILEPGWRVVFAKEQVEEKEGDEERVLPVFVKGESGPHVPDLNEKWTQPPKPYTEATLLRAMETAGKLVDNDELRDALKENGIGRPSTRAAIIETLFKRNYIRKEKKNLIATPTGVELIQLIHEELLKSAELTGIWEKKLREIEKRTYDARQFLEELKQMVSEIVTSVLSDNTNRRITIQETAAQIAEEKPKKEPKKRTRKPAAPKEKKQEEKSAEKAVEGSGKEGVPVTGETDLLVGQPCPVCGKGTIIKGKAAYGCSEWKNGCTFRRAFD
;
A
#
# COMPACT_ATOMS: atom_id res chain seq x y z
N THR A 1 -1.30 -1.48 -2.65
CA THR A 1 -0.58 -0.42 -3.39
C THR A 1 0.56 -0.99 -4.23
N LEU A 2 1.52 -1.78 -3.66
CA LEU A 2 2.69 -2.28 -4.40
C LEU A 2 2.32 -3.04 -5.69
N LYS A 3 1.32 -3.95 -5.63
CA LYS A 3 0.84 -4.67 -6.83
C LYS A 3 0.32 -3.75 -7.93
N LEU A 4 -0.34 -2.64 -7.55
CA LEU A 4 -0.85 -1.65 -8.51
C LEU A 4 0.30 -0.88 -9.18
N ILE A 5 1.31 -0.45 -8.40
CA ILE A 5 2.48 0.25 -8.96
C ILE A 5 3.29 -0.70 -9.84
N GLN A 6 3.42 -1.97 -9.45
CA GLN A 6 4.07 -2.99 -10.29
C GLN A 6 3.35 -3.15 -11.64
N SER A 7 2.02 -3.20 -11.62
CA SER A 7 1.22 -3.24 -12.85
C SER A 7 1.41 -1.98 -13.72
N LEU A 8 1.46 -0.79 -13.12
CA LEU A 8 1.74 0.45 -13.85
C LEU A 8 3.13 0.44 -14.50
N TYR A 9 4.13 -0.11 -13.82
CA TYR A 9 5.47 -0.31 -14.39
C TYR A 9 5.45 -1.29 -15.57
N GLU A 10 4.78 -2.43 -15.43
CA GLU A 10 4.63 -3.43 -16.51
C GLU A 10 3.89 -2.85 -17.73
N LYS A 11 2.94 -1.93 -17.50
CA LYS A 11 2.27 -1.13 -18.53
C LYS A 11 3.14 0.02 -19.07
N LYS A 12 4.38 0.17 -18.57
CA LYS A 12 5.36 1.19 -18.97
C LYS A 12 4.92 2.64 -18.75
N VAL A 13 3.95 2.89 -17.88
CA VAL A 13 3.46 4.26 -17.59
C VAL A 13 4.17 4.88 -16.39
N THR A 14 4.83 4.07 -15.54
CA THR A 14 5.70 4.54 -14.45
C THR A 14 7.06 3.87 -14.48
N THR A 15 8.03 4.45 -13.79
CA THR A 15 9.36 3.85 -13.57
C THR A 15 9.30 2.73 -12.52
N TYR A 16 10.43 2.05 -12.29
CA TYR A 16 10.52 0.87 -11.43
C TYR A 16 10.02 1.14 -9.99
N PRO A 17 9.16 0.26 -9.42
CA PRO A 17 8.44 0.57 -8.19
C PRO A 17 9.16 0.26 -6.88
N ARG A 18 10.24 -0.55 -6.91
CA ARG A 18 10.93 -1.00 -5.69
C ARG A 18 12.21 -0.20 -5.50
N VAL A 19 12.04 1.08 -5.18
CA VAL A 19 13.13 2.03 -5.03
C VAL A 19 13.28 2.44 -3.57
N ASP A 20 14.47 2.83 -3.19
CA ASP A 20 14.86 3.25 -1.83
C ASP A 20 15.09 4.76 -1.71
N THR A 21 14.87 5.50 -2.78
CA THR A 21 15.07 6.94 -2.82
C THR A 21 13.83 7.70 -3.27
N THR A 22 13.72 8.94 -2.81
CA THR A 22 12.76 9.93 -3.28
C THR A 22 13.39 10.97 -4.21
N PHE A 23 14.66 10.77 -4.58
CA PHE A 23 15.43 11.67 -5.42
C PHE A 23 15.49 11.19 -6.87
N LEU A 24 15.71 12.13 -7.77
CA LEU A 24 15.99 11.88 -9.17
C LEU A 24 17.48 12.12 -9.44
N SER A 25 18.05 11.31 -10.31
CA SER A 25 19.42 11.55 -10.81
C SER A 25 19.45 12.70 -11.83
N ASP A 26 20.61 13.32 -11.99
CA ASP A 26 20.77 14.50 -12.84
C ASP A 26 20.49 14.21 -14.32
N ASP A 27 20.67 12.99 -14.79
CA ASP A 27 20.39 12.53 -16.16
C ASP A 27 18.88 12.48 -16.49
N ILE A 28 18.02 12.47 -15.48
CA ILE A 28 16.56 12.50 -15.65
C ILE A 28 16.08 13.93 -15.95
N TYR A 29 16.78 14.96 -15.45
CA TYR A 29 16.35 16.33 -15.61
C TYR A 29 16.08 16.75 -17.07
N PRO A 30 16.94 16.45 -18.06
CA PRO A 30 16.67 16.76 -19.47
C PRO A 30 15.44 16.08 -20.05
N LYS A 31 14.99 14.96 -19.45
CA LYS A 31 13.83 14.19 -19.90
C LYS A 31 12.51 14.73 -19.35
N CYS A 32 12.57 15.51 -18.27
CA CYS A 32 11.38 16.01 -17.57
C CYS A 32 10.40 16.82 -18.46
N PRO A 33 10.84 17.71 -19.35
CA PRO A 33 9.92 18.43 -20.25
C PRO A 33 9.10 17.49 -21.14
N ALA A 34 9.75 16.47 -21.70
CA ALA A 34 9.08 15.47 -22.54
C ALA A 34 8.08 14.62 -21.74
N ILE A 35 8.43 14.26 -20.51
CA ILE A 35 7.55 13.52 -19.59
C ILE A 35 6.31 14.37 -19.26
N LEU A 36 6.49 15.65 -18.89
CA LEU A 36 5.39 16.57 -18.60
C LEU A 36 4.44 16.72 -19.80
N LYS A 37 4.98 16.88 -21.01
CA LYS A 37 4.19 16.94 -22.25
C LYS A 37 3.40 15.66 -22.53
N GLY A 38 3.89 14.51 -22.08
CA GLY A 38 3.18 13.22 -22.19
C GLY A 38 1.98 13.09 -21.25
N LEU A 39 1.89 13.91 -20.21
CA LEU A 39 0.79 13.90 -19.23
C LEU A 39 -0.42 14.71 -19.71
N ARG A 40 -1.05 14.27 -20.79
CA ARG A 40 -2.14 15.00 -21.49
C ARG A 40 -3.34 15.31 -20.61
N ASP A 41 -3.75 14.40 -19.73
CA ASP A 41 -4.89 14.59 -18.83
C ASP A 41 -4.62 15.66 -17.74
N TYR A 42 -3.38 16.10 -17.62
CA TYR A 42 -2.92 17.10 -16.65
C TYR A 42 -2.51 18.43 -17.31
N GLU A 43 -2.96 18.68 -18.54
CA GLU A 43 -2.58 19.87 -19.33
C GLU A 43 -2.79 21.18 -18.57
N VAL A 44 -3.88 21.33 -17.84
CA VAL A 44 -4.16 22.50 -17.00
C VAL A 44 -3.06 22.73 -15.94
N LEU A 45 -2.46 21.64 -15.43
CA LEU A 45 -1.39 21.71 -14.42
C LEU A 45 0.00 21.81 -15.06
N THR A 46 0.19 21.34 -16.28
CA THR A 46 1.48 21.36 -16.96
C THR A 46 1.66 22.62 -17.83
N ALA A 47 0.57 23.24 -18.30
CA ALA A 47 0.64 24.48 -19.11
C ALA A 47 1.47 25.61 -18.48
N PRO A 48 1.40 25.90 -17.17
CA PRO A 48 2.25 26.94 -16.57
C PRO A 48 3.76 26.63 -16.60
N LEU A 49 4.11 25.36 -16.84
CA LEU A 49 5.48 24.84 -16.88
C LEU A 49 6.01 24.74 -18.32
N ASP A 50 5.13 24.86 -19.32
CA ASP A 50 5.51 24.70 -20.73
C ASP A 50 6.33 25.92 -21.23
N GLY A 51 7.40 25.60 -21.96
CA GLY A 51 8.33 26.64 -22.47
C GLY A 51 9.19 27.33 -21.41
N ALA A 52 8.95 27.08 -20.10
CA ALA A 52 9.76 27.65 -19.03
C ALA A 52 10.95 26.74 -18.69
N LYS A 53 12.06 27.33 -18.22
CA LYS A 53 13.15 26.56 -17.64
C LYS A 53 12.68 25.95 -16.34
N LEU A 54 12.51 24.62 -16.29
CA LEU A 54 12.09 23.93 -15.10
C LEU A 54 13.08 24.16 -13.95
N PRO A 55 12.59 24.36 -12.70
CA PRO A 55 13.47 24.47 -11.55
C PRO A 55 14.22 23.15 -11.28
N LYS A 56 15.53 23.22 -11.10
CA LYS A 56 16.38 22.08 -10.73
C LYS A 56 16.79 22.22 -9.27
N SER A 57 15.95 21.76 -8.36
CA SER A 57 16.21 21.83 -6.93
C SER A 57 17.01 20.63 -6.44
N LYS A 58 18.03 20.84 -5.61
CA LYS A 58 18.75 19.76 -4.90
C LYS A 58 17.85 18.95 -3.95
N LYS A 59 16.66 19.46 -3.61
CA LYS A 59 15.65 18.71 -2.85
C LYS A 59 15.01 17.58 -3.68
N VAL A 60 15.17 17.62 -5.01
CA VAL A 60 14.58 16.68 -5.97
C VAL A 60 15.67 15.97 -6.79
N PHE A 61 16.65 16.71 -7.31
CA PHE A 61 17.72 16.20 -8.15
C PHE A 61 19.02 16.13 -7.36
N ASP A 62 19.39 14.93 -6.93
CA ASP A 62 20.63 14.66 -6.19
C ASP A 62 21.10 13.25 -6.51
N SER A 63 22.01 13.12 -7.47
CA SER A 63 22.54 11.82 -7.92
C SER A 63 23.28 11.06 -6.82
N SER A 64 23.80 11.76 -5.78
CA SER A 64 24.48 11.08 -4.65
C SER A 64 23.52 10.31 -3.75
N LYS A 65 22.21 10.58 -3.84
CA LYS A 65 21.14 9.90 -3.09
C LYS A 65 20.36 8.90 -3.93
N VAL A 66 20.82 8.62 -5.13
CA VAL A 66 20.27 7.62 -6.02
C VAL A 66 21.27 6.47 -6.11
N THR A 67 20.86 5.26 -5.72
CA THR A 67 21.65 4.05 -5.83
C THR A 67 21.40 3.35 -7.16
N ASP A 68 20.61 2.29 -7.16
CA ASP A 68 20.30 1.51 -8.38
C ASP A 68 19.19 2.14 -9.22
N HIS A 69 18.20 2.75 -8.58
CA HIS A 69 17.02 3.32 -9.23
C HIS A 69 16.65 4.67 -8.60
N HIS A 70 16.25 5.63 -9.44
CA HIS A 70 15.69 6.90 -8.97
C HIS A 70 14.25 6.77 -8.50
N ALA A 71 13.68 7.82 -7.91
CA ALA A 71 12.30 7.87 -7.46
C ALA A 71 11.29 7.48 -8.56
N ILE A 72 10.12 6.99 -8.14
CA ILE A 72 9.03 6.62 -9.05
C ILE A 72 8.47 7.88 -9.70
N ILE A 73 8.50 7.94 -11.03
CA ILE A 73 7.94 9.02 -11.83
C ILE A 73 7.14 8.46 -13.02
N PRO A 74 6.26 9.25 -13.64
CA PRO A 74 5.68 8.90 -14.94
C PRO A 74 6.76 8.77 -16.01
N THR A 75 6.51 7.96 -17.03
CA THR A 75 7.41 7.82 -18.19
C THR A 75 7.11 8.79 -19.33
N GLY A 76 5.97 9.47 -19.28
CA GLY A 76 5.44 10.27 -20.39
C GLY A 76 4.60 9.46 -21.40
N VAL A 77 4.52 8.15 -21.22
CA VAL A 77 3.61 7.31 -21.99
C VAL A 77 2.18 7.55 -21.50
N TYR A 78 1.26 7.80 -22.45
CA TYR A 78 -0.15 8.00 -22.11
C TYR A 78 -0.75 6.72 -21.55
N PRO A 79 -1.37 6.75 -20.36
CA PRO A 79 -1.91 5.56 -19.72
C PRO A 79 -3.16 5.07 -20.45
N GLN A 80 -3.15 3.82 -20.92
CA GLN A 80 -4.28 3.16 -21.54
C GLN A 80 -4.69 1.93 -20.72
N ASN A 81 -5.99 1.63 -20.70
CA ASN A 81 -6.52 0.43 -20.05
C ASN A 81 -6.13 0.28 -18.58
N LEU A 82 -6.18 1.38 -17.82
CA LEU A 82 -6.00 1.35 -16.37
C LEU A 82 -7.33 1.02 -15.68
N THR A 83 -7.25 0.22 -14.63
CA THR A 83 -8.37 0.06 -13.68
C THR A 83 -8.51 1.33 -12.84
N ASP A 84 -9.67 1.57 -12.22
CA ASP A 84 -9.91 2.74 -11.34
C ASP A 84 -8.85 2.87 -10.23
N MET A 85 -8.43 1.74 -9.67
CA MET A 85 -7.41 1.73 -8.63
C MET A 85 -6.01 2.08 -9.15
N GLU A 86 -5.66 1.61 -10.34
CA GLU A 86 -4.41 1.97 -11.01
C GLU A 86 -4.41 3.44 -11.39
N HIS A 87 -5.56 3.94 -11.89
CA HIS A 87 -5.72 5.34 -12.24
C HIS A 87 -5.50 6.27 -11.04
N ARG A 88 -6.08 5.94 -9.88
CA ARG A 88 -5.86 6.71 -8.63
C ARG A 88 -4.39 6.72 -8.21
N VAL A 89 -3.69 5.58 -8.32
CA VAL A 89 -2.27 5.52 -7.98
C VAL A 89 -1.42 6.29 -8.99
N PHE A 90 -1.74 6.20 -10.28
CA PHE A 90 -1.07 6.96 -11.32
C PHE A 90 -1.28 8.47 -11.14
N ASP A 91 -2.50 8.91 -10.82
CA ASP A 91 -2.82 10.31 -10.54
C ASP A 91 -1.96 10.89 -9.42
N LEU A 92 -1.79 10.16 -8.31
CA LEU A 92 -0.90 10.56 -7.22
C LEU A 92 0.56 10.72 -7.68
N ILE A 93 1.06 9.78 -8.49
CA ILE A 93 2.43 9.83 -9.01
C ILE A 93 2.60 11.01 -9.98
N ALA A 94 1.66 11.19 -10.90
CA ALA A 94 1.68 12.27 -11.90
C ALA A 94 1.61 13.65 -11.22
N ARG A 95 0.66 13.86 -10.30
CA ARG A 95 0.55 15.11 -9.54
C ARG A 95 1.79 15.39 -8.71
N ARG A 96 2.33 14.36 -8.03
CA ARG A 96 3.57 14.53 -7.26
C ARG A 96 4.74 14.94 -8.15
N PHE A 97 4.86 14.35 -9.34
CA PHE A 97 5.89 14.70 -10.30
C PHE A 97 5.72 16.13 -10.83
N ILE A 98 4.50 16.56 -11.18
CA ILE A 98 4.20 17.93 -11.60
C ILE A 98 4.52 18.93 -10.49
N ALA A 99 4.10 18.63 -9.26
CA ALA A 99 4.25 19.52 -8.10
C ALA A 99 5.71 19.88 -7.78
N VAL A 100 6.70 19.01 -8.12
CA VAL A 100 8.12 19.31 -7.85
C VAL A 100 8.69 20.44 -8.71
N PHE A 101 7.99 20.84 -9.78
CA PHE A 101 8.37 21.94 -10.65
C PHE A 101 7.61 23.24 -10.34
N TYR A 102 6.67 23.20 -9.41
CA TYR A 102 5.97 24.39 -8.91
C TYR A 102 6.79 25.10 -7.83
N PRO A 103 6.56 26.40 -7.61
CA PRO A 103 7.22 27.13 -6.53
C PRO A 103 6.84 26.58 -5.15
N ASP A 104 7.68 26.84 -4.16
CA ASP A 104 7.41 26.48 -2.77
C ASP A 104 6.14 27.19 -2.27
N CYS A 105 5.35 26.50 -1.43
CA CYS A 105 4.24 27.12 -0.71
C CYS A 105 4.80 28.08 0.35
N LYS A 106 4.38 29.34 0.33
CA LYS A 106 4.76 30.35 1.34
C LYS A 106 3.69 30.44 2.41
N VAL A 107 4.09 30.23 3.64
CA VAL A 107 3.21 30.21 4.82
C VAL A 107 3.71 31.22 5.83
N SER A 108 2.82 32.06 6.32
CA SER A 108 3.06 32.91 7.49
C SER A 108 2.62 32.14 8.75
N THR A 109 3.51 32.04 9.72
CA THR A 109 3.20 31.46 11.02
C THR A 109 3.37 32.53 12.08
N THR A 110 2.28 32.88 12.77
CA THR A 110 2.27 33.84 13.87
C THR A 110 2.14 33.09 15.17
N THR A 111 3.06 33.34 16.09
CA THR A 111 2.99 32.81 17.46
C THR A 111 2.84 33.99 18.41
N VAL A 112 1.76 33.99 19.19
CA VAL A 112 1.50 34.98 20.21
C VAL A 112 1.69 34.35 21.57
N LEU A 113 2.49 34.97 22.39
CA LEU A 113 2.68 34.64 23.80
C LEU A 113 2.02 35.74 24.65
N GLY A 114 1.13 35.33 25.51
CA GLY A 114 0.45 36.22 26.50
C GLY A 114 0.75 35.74 27.91
N GLU A 115 0.63 36.65 28.87
CA GLU A 115 0.79 36.35 30.30
C GLU A 115 -0.35 37.00 31.10
N VAL A 116 -0.93 36.24 32.02
CA VAL A 116 -1.91 36.71 32.98
C VAL A 116 -1.57 36.11 34.33
N ASP A 117 -1.31 36.93 35.33
CA ASP A 117 -0.94 36.50 36.67
C ASP A 117 0.19 35.45 36.70
N LYS A 118 1.23 35.65 35.88
CA LYS A 118 2.38 34.73 35.70
C LYS A 118 2.03 33.37 35.03
N ILE A 119 0.81 33.24 34.50
CA ILE A 119 0.42 32.08 33.71
C ILE A 119 0.63 32.44 32.24
N GLU A 120 1.46 31.65 31.57
CA GLU A 120 1.75 31.83 30.14
C GLU A 120 0.67 31.21 29.25
N PHE A 121 0.23 31.96 28.27
CA PHE A 121 -0.64 31.50 27.19
C PHE A 121 0.06 31.56 25.87
N LYS A 122 -0.16 30.56 25.04
CA LYS A 122 0.42 30.48 23.70
C LYS A 122 -0.65 30.15 22.68
N VAL A 123 -0.74 30.95 21.62
CA VAL A 123 -1.53 30.62 20.45
C VAL A 123 -0.67 30.71 19.19
N THR A 124 -0.92 29.81 18.25
CA THR A 124 -0.24 29.80 16.96
C THR A 124 -1.27 29.82 15.84
N GLY A 125 -1.12 30.79 14.95
CA GLY A 125 -1.86 30.89 13.71
C GLY A 125 -1.00 30.56 12.52
N LYS A 126 -1.65 30.13 11.44
CA LYS A 126 -1.02 29.78 10.17
C LYS A 126 -1.87 30.32 9.02
N GLN A 127 -1.24 31.03 8.11
CA GLN A 127 -1.87 31.58 6.92
C GLN A 127 -1.06 31.21 5.69
N ILE A 128 -1.69 30.70 4.65
CA ILE A 128 -1.04 30.46 3.36
C ILE A 128 -1.03 31.76 2.56
N LEU A 129 0.16 32.30 2.33
CA LEU A 129 0.34 33.52 1.53
C LEU A 129 0.35 33.21 0.04
N GLU A 130 1.09 32.17 -0.36
CA GLU A 130 1.18 31.70 -1.74
C GLU A 130 1.03 30.17 -1.72
N PRO A 131 0.03 29.59 -2.39
CA PRO A 131 -0.21 28.15 -2.34
C PRO A 131 0.90 27.33 -3.02
N GLY A 132 1.61 27.89 -4.01
CA GLY A 132 2.70 27.22 -4.70
C GLY A 132 2.28 25.82 -5.23
N TRP A 133 3.10 24.80 -4.95
CA TRP A 133 2.84 23.43 -5.37
C TRP A 133 1.51 22.83 -4.86
N ARG A 134 0.89 23.42 -3.84
CA ARG A 134 -0.37 22.91 -3.27
C ARG A 134 -1.53 23.00 -4.26
N VAL A 135 -1.47 23.91 -5.25
CA VAL A 135 -2.52 24.03 -6.29
C VAL A 135 -2.70 22.75 -7.09
N VAL A 136 -1.64 21.93 -7.21
CA VAL A 136 -1.67 20.66 -7.93
C VAL A 136 -2.61 19.65 -7.24
N PHE A 137 -2.83 19.80 -5.93
CA PHE A 137 -3.67 18.92 -5.10
C PHE A 137 -4.97 19.60 -4.60
N ALA A 138 -5.32 20.75 -5.15
CA ALA A 138 -6.43 21.58 -4.65
C ALA A 138 -7.80 20.83 -4.56
N LYS A 139 -8.03 19.83 -5.42
CA LYS A 139 -9.25 19.01 -5.40
C LYS A 139 -9.33 18.04 -4.23
N GLU A 140 -8.19 17.66 -3.64
CA GLU A 140 -8.10 16.70 -2.54
C GLU A 140 -8.15 17.38 -1.16
N GLN A 141 -7.95 18.70 -1.11
CA GLN A 141 -7.88 19.46 0.14
C GLN A 141 -9.26 19.66 0.81
N VAL A 142 -10.37 19.37 0.13
CA VAL A 142 -11.73 19.49 0.69
C VAL A 142 -12.01 18.43 1.78
N GLU A 143 -11.20 17.35 1.85
CA GLU A 143 -11.33 16.30 2.88
C GLU A 143 -10.18 16.28 3.89
N GLU A 144 -9.24 17.24 3.86
CA GLU A 144 -8.13 17.27 4.82
C GLU A 144 -8.60 17.73 6.20
N LYS A 145 -8.54 16.79 7.08
CA LYS A 145 -8.61 16.74 8.54
C LYS A 145 -8.32 18.05 9.30
N GLU A 146 -9.12 18.24 10.35
CA GLU A 146 -9.03 19.11 11.53
C GLU A 146 -7.63 19.46 12.11
N GLY A 147 -6.56 19.41 11.39
CA GLY A 147 -5.21 19.72 11.90
C GLY A 147 -4.41 20.72 11.08
N ASP A 148 -4.82 21.02 9.86
CA ASP A 148 -4.08 21.92 8.95
C ASP A 148 -4.94 23.11 8.48
N GLU A 149 -6.02 23.40 9.21
CA GLU A 149 -6.90 24.53 8.94
C GLU A 149 -6.13 25.84 9.13
N GLU A 150 -6.31 26.75 8.17
CA GLU A 150 -5.82 28.10 8.28
C GLU A 150 -6.47 28.76 9.52
N ARG A 151 -5.66 28.98 10.55
CA ARG A 151 -6.01 29.82 11.69
C ARG A 151 -5.41 31.20 11.49
N VAL A 152 -6.15 32.09 10.87
CA VAL A 152 -5.72 33.47 10.78
C VAL A 152 -5.96 34.13 12.14
N LEU A 153 -4.87 34.51 12.79
CA LEU A 153 -4.95 35.29 14.03
C LEU A 153 -5.14 36.77 13.69
N PRO A 154 -5.87 37.54 14.56
CA PRO A 154 -5.87 38.98 14.46
C PRO A 154 -4.47 39.54 14.59
N VAL A 155 -4.29 40.79 14.21
CA VAL A 155 -3.01 41.49 14.35
C VAL A 155 -2.85 41.86 15.83
N PHE A 156 -1.84 41.30 16.48
CA PHE A 156 -1.47 41.61 17.86
C PHE A 156 -0.33 42.61 17.87
N VAL A 157 -0.38 43.56 18.83
CA VAL A 157 0.68 44.54 19.08
C VAL A 157 1.40 44.12 20.38
N LYS A 158 2.74 44.18 20.36
CA LYS A 158 3.52 43.86 21.55
C LYS A 158 3.19 44.77 22.73
N GLY A 159 2.82 44.19 23.86
CA GLY A 159 2.41 44.94 25.07
C GLY A 159 0.92 45.30 25.07
N GLU A 160 0.16 44.83 24.09
CA GLU A 160 -1.31 44.95 24.11
C GLU A 160 -1.89 44.25 25.33
N SER A 161 -2.82 44.90 25.99
CA SER A 161 -3.54 44.33 27.14
C SER A 161 -5.02 44.63 27.04
N GLY A 162 -5.85 43.76 27.57
CA GLY A 162 -7.29 43.93 27.51
C GLY A 162 -8.03 42.98 28.47
N PRO A 163 -9.34 43.16 28.65
CA PRO A 163 -10.14 42.25 29.45
C PRO A 163 -10.16 40.86 28.81
N HIS A 164 -10.09 39.81 29.60
CA HIS A 164 -10.18 38.43 29.15
C HIS A 164 -11.17 37.68 30.03
N VAL A 165 -11.78 36.64 29.43
CA VAL A 165 -12.59 35.67 30.15
C VAL A 165 -11.91 34.32 30.01
N PRO A 166 -11.28 33.78 31.07
CA PRO A 166 -10.61 32.50 31.04
C PRO A 166 -11.64 31.38 30.91
N ASP A 167 -11.38 30.41 30.04
CA ASP A 167 -12.15 29.18 29.90
C ASP A 167 -11.25 27.98 30.23
N LEU A 168 -11.62 27.25 31.28
CA LEU A 168 -10.88 26.06 31.72
C LEU A 168 -11.45 24.81 31.07
N ASN A 169 -10.73 24.28 30.08
CA ASN A 169 -11.09 23.03 29.42
C ASN A 169 -10.26 21.87 30.00
N GLU A 170 -10.89 20.99 30.74
CA GLU A 170 -10.26 19.75 31.18
C GLU A 170 -10.13 18.78 30.00
N LYS A 171 -8.92 18.30 29.77
CA LYS A 171 -8.62 17.34 28.69
C LYS A 171 -7.79 16.19 29.21
N TRP A 172 -8.09 15.00 28.73
CA TRP A 172 -7.33 13.79 29.02
C TRP A 172 -6.28 13.57 27.95
N THR A 173 -5.09 13.13 28.37
CA THR A 173 -4.07 12.67 27.44
C THR A 173 -4.57 11.46 26.66
N GLN A 174 -4.29 11.44 25.37
CA GLN A 174 -4.66 10.32 24.52
C GLN A 174 -3.47 9.38 24.31
N PRO A 175 -3.66 8.07 24.34
CA PRO A 175 -2.60 7.13 24.01
C PRO A 175 -2.13 7.35 22.57
N PRO A 176 -0.88 6.94 22.24
CA PRO A 176 -0.40 6.97 20.86
C PRO A 176 -1.37 6.25 19.92
N LYS A 177 -1.59 6.83 18.74
CA LYS A 177 -2.46 6.22 17.73
C LYS A 177 -1.88 4.87 17.27
N PRO A 178 -2.71 3.83 17.09
CA PRO A 178 -2.25 2.58 16.51
C PRO A 178 -1.57 2.79 15.15
N TYR A 179 -0.61 1.94 14.81
CA TYR A 179 0.02 1.97 13.50
C TYR A 179 -0.99 1.67 12.38
N THR A 180 -0.80 2.32 11.26
CA THR A 180 -1.36 1.92 9.96
C THR A 180 -0.25 1.27 9.14
N GLU A 181 -0.57 0.61 8.02
CA GLU A 181 0.48 0.06 7.13
C GLU A 181 1.49 1.14 6.71
N ALA A 182 1.02 2.35 6.41
CA ALA A 182 1.88 3.46 6.02
C ALA A 182 2.77 3.95 7.16
N THR A 183 2.22 4.11 8.38
CA THR A 183 3.02 4.56 9.54
C THR A 183 3.96 3.47 10.04
N LEU A 184 3.62 2.18 9.90
CA LEU A 184 4.53 1.08 10.21
C LEU A 184 5.69 1.02 9.20
N LEU A 185 5.42 1.16 7.90
CA LEU A 185 6.48 1.26 6.89
C LEU A 185 7.45 2.41 7.20
N ARG A 186 6.89 3.58 7.58
CA ARG A 186 7.72 4.74 7.97
C ARG A 186 8.50 4.47 9.25
N ALA A 187 7.92 3.80 10.24
CA ALA A 187 8.65 3.41 11.46
C ALA A 187 9.80 2.44 11.16
N MET A 188 9.58 1.47 10.26
CA MET A 188 10.65 0.59 9.78
C MET A 188 11.76 1.38 9.08
N GLU A 189 11.42 2.34 8.24
CA GLU A 189 12.38 3.21 7.54
C GLU A 189 13.19 4.08 8.51
N THR A 190 12.55 4.59 9.55
CA THR A 190 13.18 5.49 10.53
C THR A 190 13.50 4.81 11.86
N ALA A 191 13.73 3.50 11.85
CA ALA A 191 13.91 2.68 13.05
C ALA A 191 15.09 3.14 13.93
N GLY A 192 16.08 3.81 13.37
CA GLY A 192 17.16 4.42 14.14
C GLY A 192 16.70 5.40 15.22
N LYS A 193 15.50 5.99 15.08
CA LYS A 193 14.92 6.86 16.12
C LYS A 193 14.48 6.12 17.39
N LEU A 194 14.36 4.80 17.30
CA LEU A 194 13.95 3.91 18.39
C LEU A 194 15.15 3.35 19.16
N VAL A 195 16.36 3.69 18.75
CA VAL A 195 17.62 3.20 19.34
C VAL A 195 18.32 4.32 20.07
N ASP A 196 18.69 4.08 21.31
CA ASP A 196 19.33 5.09 22.18
C ASP A 196 20.81 5.28 21.87
N ASN A 197 21.48 4.24 21.37
CA ASN A 197 22.89 4.29 20.99
C ASN A 197 23.10 5.05 19.68
N ASP A 198 23.89 6.12 19.69
CA ASP A 198 24.12 7.01 18.55
C ASP A 198 24.77 6.30 17.35
N GLU A 199 25.73 5.38 17.59
CA GLU A 199 26.39 4.64 16.51
C GLU A 199 25.43 3.67 15.80
N LEU A 200 24.59 2.96 16.58
CA LEU A 200 23.58 2.06 16.05
C LEU A 200 22.45 2.84 15.38
N ARG A 201 22.12 4.01 15.92
CA ARG A 201 21.17 4.95 15.31
C ARG A 201 21.64 5.38 13.93
N ASP A 202 22.92 5.74 13.78
CA ASP A 202 23.49 6.14 12.50
C ASP A 202 23.58 4.96 11.52
N ALA A 203 23.85 3.74 12.00
CA ALA A 203 23.81 2.55 11.17
C ALA A 203 22.42 2.26 10.63
N LEU A 204 21.37 2.45 11.42
CA LEU A 204 19.96 2.27 11.01
C LEU A 204 19.37 3.45 10.23
N LYS A 205 19.98 4.63 10.32
CA LYS A 205 19.48 5.85 9.68
C LYS A 205 19.45 5.76 8.16
N GLU A 206 20.35 5.01 7.56
CA GLU A 206 20.41 4.85 6.11
C GLU A 206 19.48 3.76 5.61
N ASN A 207 19.34 2.63 6.32
CA ASN A 207 18.63 1.45 5.84
C ASN A 207 17.32 1.14 6.60
N GLY A 208 17.23 1.53 7.89
CA GLY A 208 16.11 1.15 8.74
C GLY A 208 16.03 -0.37 8.97
N ILE A 209 14.83 -0.88 9.27
CA ILE A 209 14.55 -2.32 9.37
C ILE A 209 14.01 -2.80 8.03
N GLY A 210 14.71 -3.77 7.44
CA GLY A 210 14.41 -4.31 6.12
C GLY A 210 14.67 -3.32 4.99
N ARG A 211 14.85 -3.84 3.79
CA ARG A 211 15.01 -3.03 2.58
C ARG A 211 13.64 -2.60 2.03
N PRO A 212 13.54 -1.52 1.25
CA PRO A 212 12.29 -1.09 0.60
C PRO A 212 11.58 -2.22 -0.17
N SER A 213 12.37 -3.08 -0.83
CA SER A 213 11.85 -4.23 -1.58
C SER A 213 11.24 -5.34 -0.69
N THR A 214 11.64 -5.44 0.59
CA THR A 214 11.23 -6.54 1.49
C THR A 214 10.25 -6.11 2.57
N ARG A 215 10.17 -4.82 2.94
CA ARG A 215 9.30 -4.34 4.03
C ARG A 215 7.84 -4.75 3.87
N ALA A 216 7.29 -4.62 2.65
CA ALA A 216 5.91 -5.03 2.39
C ALA A 216 5.69 -6.53 2.64
N ALA A 217 6.63 -7.38 2.19
CA ALA A 217 6.57 -8.82 2.41
C ALA A 217 6.72 -9.20 3.90
N ILE A 218 7.53 -8.45 4.65
CA ILE A 218 7.65 -8.62 6.11
C ILE A 218 6.28 -8.37 6.77
N ILE A 219 5.63 -7.25 6.46
CA ILE A 219 4.31 -6.91 7.02
C ILE A 219 3.27 -7.96 6.60
N GLU A 220 3.25 -8.40 5.34
CA GLU A 220 2.36 -9.48 4.88
C GLU A 220 2.62 -10.79 5.64
N THR A 221 3.87 -11.09 6.00
CA THR A 221 4.21 -12.26 6.79
C THR A 221 3.65 -12.17 8.21
N LEU A 222 3.66 -10.98 8.83
CA LEU A 222 3.03 -10.78 10.15
C LEU A 222 1.52 -11.07 10.10
N PHE A 223 0.83 -10.61 9.05
CA PHE A 223 -0.59 -10.96 8.83
C PHE A 223 -0.79 -12.46 8.60
N LYS A 224 0.02 -13.07 7.72
CA LYS A 224 -0.08 -14.49 7.38
C LYS A 224 0.12 -15.39 8.61
N ARG A 225 1.02 -14.99 9.51
CA ARG A 225 1.27 -15.69 10.78
C ARG A 225 0.29 -15.32 11.90
N ASN A 226 -0.68 -14.46 11.60
CA ASN A 226 -1.68 -13.99 12.56
C ASN A 226 -1.07 -13.31 13.80
N TYR A 227 0.07 -12.64 13.65
CA TYR A 227 0.66 -11.84 14.73
C TYR A 227 0.03 -10.46 14.86
N ILE A 228 -0.46 -9.92 13.72
CA ILE A 228 -1.20 -8.68 13.64
C ILE A 228 -2.45 -8.87 12.79
N ARG A 229 -3.46 -8.05 13.05
CA ARG A 229 -4.69 -7.97 12.25
C ARG A 229 -4.99 -6.53 11.89
N LYS A 230 -5.81 -6.34 10.87
CA LYS A 230 -6.24 -5.02 10.43
C LYS A 230 -7.66 -4.73 10.92
N GLU A 231 -7.82 -3.63 11.63
CA GLU A 231 -9.13 -3.09 11.98
C GLU A 231 -9.30 -1.73 11.28
N LYS A 232 -10.14 -1.69 10.25
CA LYS A 232 -10.27 -0.52 9.35
C LYS A 232 -8.92 -0.13 8.76
N LYS A 233 -8.31 0.97 9.23
CA LYS A 233 -6.98 1.44 8.79
C LYS A 233 -5.86 1.05 9.76
N ASN A 234 -6.21 0.64 10.98
CA ASN A 234 -5.28 0.40 12.07
C ASN A 234 -4.76 -1.04 12.07
N LEU A 235 -3.53 -1.20 12.48
CA LEU A 235 -2.88 -2.48 12.74
C LEU A 235 -2.95 -2.75 14.24
N ILE A 236 -3.50 -3.89 14.60
CA ILE A 236 -3.68 -4.30 15.99
C ILE A 236 -2.92 -5.62 16.19
N ALA A 237 -2.14 -5.71 17.26
CA ALA A 237 -1.51 -6.96 17.66
C ALA A 237 -2.60 -7.97 18.08
N THR A 238 -2.42 -9.21 17.66
CA THR A 238 -3.29 -10.31 18.11
C THR A 238 -2.80 -10.87 19.44
N PRO A 239 -3.62 -11.61 20.19
CA PRO A 239 -3.16 -12.34 21.37
C PRO A 239 -1.93 -13.21 21.07
N THR A 240 -1.95 -13.97 19.96
CA THR A 240 -0.81 -14.78 19.48
C THR A 240 0.46 -13.95 19.30
N GLY A 241 0.35 -12.74 18.70
CA GLY A 241 1.48 -11.85 18.52
C GLY A 241 2.04 -11.30 19.81
N VAL A 242 1.17 -10.95 20.77
CA VAL A 242 1.57 -10.46 22.10
C VAL A 242 2.24 -11.58 22.90
N GLU A 243 1.63 -12.77 22.95
CA GLU A 243 2.17 -13.95 23.64
C GLU A 243 3.54 -14.36 23.08
N LEU A 244 3.73 -14.29 21.75
CA LEU A 244 5.02 -14.56 21.13
C LEU A 244 6.11 -13.63 21.65
N ILE A 245 5.86 -12.32 21.68
CA ILE A 245 6.84 -11.34 22.18
C ILE A 245 7.13 -11.54 23.68
N GLN A 246 6.13 -11.90 24.46
CA GLN A 246 6.29 -12.22 25.88
C GLN A 246 7.07 -13.53 26.11
N LEU A 247 6.95 -14.48 25.18
CA LEU A 247 7.66 -15.77 25.26
C LEU A 247 9.15 -15.63 24.93
N ILE A 248 9.51 -14.72 24.04
CA ILE A 248 10.90 -14.47 23.66
C ILE A 248 11.61 -13.81 24.85
N HIS A 249 12.61 -14.51 25.44
CA HIS A 249 13.42 -13.99 26.55
C HIS A 249 14.58 -13.12 26.05
N GLU A 250 15.03 -13.35 24.82
CA GLU A 250 16.16 -12.62 24.23
C GLU A 250 15.74 -11.22 23.81
N GLU A 251 16.15 -10.21 24.60
CA GLU A 251 15.78 -8.80 24.38
C GLU A 251 16.30 -8.25 23.04
N LEU A 252 17.47 -8.69 22.58
CA LEU A 252 18.03 -8.26 21.30
C LEU A 252 17.14 -8.66 20.11
N LEU A 253 16.43 -9.80 20.20
CA LEU A 253 15.48 -10.21 19.15
C LEU A 253 14.22 -9.34 19.10
N LYS A 254 13.91 -8.64 20.19
CA LYS A 254 12.73 -7.77 20.30
C LYS A 254 13.06 -6.30 19.97
N SER A 255 14.34 -5.96 19.87
CA SER A 255 14.80 -4.59 19.64
C SER A 255 15.26 -4.37 18.18
N ALA A 256 15.31 -3.11 17.76
CA ALA A 256 15.93 -2.71 16.50
C ALA A 256 17.46 -2.75 16.56
N GLU A 257 18.05 -2.84 17.77
CA GLU A 257 19.50 -2.75 18.01
C GLU A 257 20.27 -3.87 17.33
N LEU A 258 19.74 -5.11 17.37
CA LEU A 258 20.37 -6.25 16.69
C LEU A 258 20.56 -5.98 15.20
N THR A 259 19.53 -5.43 14.54
CA THR A 259 19.64 -5.03 13.13
C THR A 259 20.70 -3.95 12.94
N GLY A 260 20.76 -2.97 13.86
CA GLY A 260 21.79 -1.93 13.84
C GLY A 260 23.21 -2.46 13.98
N ILE A 261 23.44 -3.41 14.91
CA ILE A 261 24.73 -4.06 15.12
C ILE A 261 25.17 -4.79 13.85
N TRP A 262 24.28 -5.54 13.22
CA TRP A 262 24.61 -6.28 12.00
C TRP A 262 24.88 -5.36 10.81
N GLU A 263 24.03 -4.35 10.60
CA GLU A 263 24.24 -3.38 9.52
C GLU A 263 25.57 -2.62 9.72
N LYS A 264 25.94 -2.27 10.96
CA LYS A 264 27.25 -1.68 11.24
C LYS A 264 28.39 -2.60 10.82
N LYS A 265 28.37 -3.87 11.27
CA LYS A 265 29.41 -4.85 10.93
C LYS A 265 29.49 -5.12 9.43
N LEU A 266 28.35 -5.24 8.73
CA LEU A 266 28.33 -5.41 7.29
C LEU A 266 28.98 -4.25 6.54
N ARG A 267 28.76 -3.00 6.99
CA ARG A 267 29.45 -1.83 6.43
C ARG A 267 30.95 -1.81 6.71
N GLU A 268 31.34 -2.26 7.89
CA GLU A 268 32.76 -2.40 8.24
C GLU A 268 33.44 -3.47 7.36
N ILE A 269 32.75 -4.56 7.02
CA ILE A 269 33.22 -5.55 6.06
C ILE A 269 33.35 -4.94 4.65
N GLU A 270 32.36 -4.17 4.19
CA GLU A 270 32.42 -3.45 2.92
C GLU A 270 33.61 -2.51 2.85
N LYS A 271 33.91 -1.79 3.94
CA LYS A 271 35.07 -0.91 4.10
C LYS A 271 36.38 -1.67 4.34
N ARG A 272 36.34 -3.00 4.45
CA ARG A 272 37.50 -3.87 4.77
C ARG A 272 38.13 -3.57 6.15
N THR A 273 37.36 -3.06 7.10
CA THR A 273 37.78 -2.78 8.48
C THR A 273 37.34 -3.87 9.45
N TYR A 274 36.50 -4.81 9.02
CA TYR A 274 36.04 -5.94 9.81
C TYR A 274 36.11 -7.25 8.97
N ASP A 275 36.44 -8.38 9.62
CA ASP A 275 36.57 -9.66 8.93
C ASP A 275 35.22 -10.38 8.75
N ALA A 276 34.92 -10.80 7.51
CA ALA A 276 33.66 -11.47 7.19
C ALA A 276 33.53 -12.86 7.84
N ARG A 277 34.65 -13.57 8.08
CA ARG A 277 34.63 -14.88 8.75
C ARG A 277 34.31 -14.72 10.21
N GLN A 278 34.92 -13.72 10.86
CA GLN A 278 34.59 -13.38 12.24
C GLN A 278 33.11 -13.04 12.40
N PHE A 279 32.54 -12.24 11.49
CA PHE A 279 31.10 -11.95 11.49
C PHE A 279 30.25 -13.23 11.43
N LEU A 280 30.60 -14.18 10.56
CA LEU A 280 29.88 -15.45 10.44
C LEU A 280 29.97 -16.31 11.69
N GLU A 281 31.14 -16.36 12.34
CA GLU A 281 31.31 -17.12 13.58
C GLU A 281 30.50 -16.51 14.73
N GLU A 282 30.51 -15.19 14.88
CA GLU A 282 29.69 -14.48 15.88
C GLU A 282 28.19 -14.70 15.64
N LEU A 283 27.76 -14.68 14.37
CA LEU A 283 26.37 -14.98 14.00
C LEU A 283 25.99 -16.41 14.39
N LYS A 284 26.83 -17.41 14.07
CA LYS A 284 26.61 -18.80 14.44
C LYS A 284 26.54 -19.00 15.95
N GLN A 285 27.48 -18.36 16.68
CA GLN A 285 27.50 -18.41 18.14
C GLN A 285 26.22 -17.86 18.72
N MET A 286 25.80 -16.65 18.30
CA MET A 286 24.56 -16.03 18.77
C MET A 286 23.33 -16.92 18.49
N VAL A 287 23.22 -17.48 17.28
CA VAL A 287 22.12 -18.40 16.93
C VAL A 287 22.15 -19.65 17.83
N SER A 288 23.34 -20.21 18.10
CA SER A 288 23.50 -21.36 18.99
C SER A 288 23.07 -21.05 20.43
N GLU A 289 23.45 -19.88 20.94
CA GLU A 289 23.05 -19.42 22.29
C GLU A 289 21.53 -19.25 22.39
N ILE A 290 20.90 -18.60 21.41
CA ILE A 290 19.45 -18.42 21.36
C ILE A 290 18.73 -19.78 21.31
N VAL A 291 19.19 -20.69 20.43
CA VAL A 291 18.58 -22.03 20.31
C VAL A 291 18.72 -22.80 21.63
N THR A 292 19.89 -22.75 22.26
CA THR A 292 20.13 -23.41 23.54
C THR A 292 19.26 -22.81 24.64
N SER A 293 19.12 -21.49 24.71
CA SER A 293 18.23 -20.80 25.63
C SER A 293 16.78 -21.23 25.46
N VAL A 294 16.29 -21.27 24.22
CA VAL A 294 14.91 -21.71 23.92
C VAL A 294 14.69 -23.18 24.25
N LEU A 295 15.65 -24.06 23.97
CA LEU A 295 15.55 -25.48 24.27
C LEU A 295 15.63 -25.80 25.77
N SER A 296 16.34 -24.97 26.54
CA SER A 296 16.46 -25.09 28.00
C SER A 296 15.28 -24.48 28.76
N ASP A 297 14.38 -23.77 28.09
CA ASP A 297 13.20 -23.17 28.70
C ASP A 297 12.15 -24.25 29.05
N ASN A 298 12.08 -24.61 30.32
CA ASN A 298 11.15 -25.59 30.86
C ASN A 298 9.83 -24.95 31.35
N THR A 299 9.54 -23.70 31.03
CA THR A 299 8.37 -22.98 31.57
C THR A 299 7.03 -23.45 31.02
N ASN A 300 7.00 -24.42 30.08
CA ASN A 300 5.80 -24.98 29.46
C ASN A 300 4.81 -23.92 28.91
N ARG A 301 5.29 -22.73 28.59
CA ARG A 301 4.47 -21.67 28.02
C ARG A 301 4.05 -22.09 26.63
N ARG A 302 2.78 -21.93 26.33
CA ARG A 302 2.19 -22.24 25.02
C ARG A 302 1.61 -20.97 24.42
N ILE A 303 1.81 -20.79 23.13
CA ILE A 303 1.18 -19.72 22.36
C ILE A 303 -0.21 -20.20 21.98
N THR A 304 -1.23 -19.40 22.25
CA THR A 304 -2.59 -19.68 21.80
C THR A 304 -2.70 -19.35 20.31
N ILE A 305 -2.65 -20.37 19.48
CA ILE A 305 -2.83 -20.19 18.02
C ILE A 305 -4.32 -20.05 17.76
N GLN A 306 -4.78 -18.85 17.52
CA GLN A 306 -6.13 -18.61 16.99
C GLN A 306 -6.09 -18.81 15.48
N GLU A 307 -6.57 -19.95 15.01
CA GLU A 307 -6.75 -20.22 13.58
C GLU A 307 -7.77 -19.25 13.00
N THR A 308 -7.41 -18.54 11.96
CA THR A 308 -8.36 -17.73 11.20
C THR A 308 -9.27 -18.65 10.36
N ALA A 309 -10.52 -18.23 10.13
CA ALA A 309 -11.44 -18.99 9.27
C ALA A 309 -10.86 -19.31 7.87
N ALA A 310 -9.90 -18.51 7.39
CA ALA A 310 -9.18 -18.74 6.15
C ALA A 310 -8.16 -19.89 6.27
N GLN A 311 -7.45 -20.02 7.39
CA GLN A 311 -6.50 -21.11 7.65
C GLN A 311 -7.22 -22.44 7.85
N ILE A 312 -8.38 -22.45 8.55
CA ILE A 312 -9.24 -23.61 8.68
C ILE A 312 -9.77 -24.08 7.30
N ALA A 313 -9.96 -23.16 6.35
CA ALA A 313 -10.41 -23.51 5.00
C ALA A 313 -9.30 -24.13 4.14
N GLU A 314 -8.03 -23.78 4.37
CA GLU A 314 -6.88 -24.36 3.65
C GLU A 314 -6.44 -25.73 4.21
N GLU A 315 -6.68 -26.02 5.50
CA GLU A 315 -6.32 -27.30 6.15
C GLU A 315 -7.35 -28.41 5.93
N LYS A 316 -8.48 -28.16 5.30
CA LYS A 316 -9.37 -29.26 4.91
C LYS A 316 -8.62 -30.20 3.96
N PRO A 317 -8.44 -31.49 4.33
CA PRO A 317 -7.66 -32.41 3.54
C PRO A 317 -8.18 -32.44 2.12
N LYS A 318 -7.31 -32.16 1.16
CA LYS A 318 -7.58 -32.39 -0.27
C LYS A 318 -8.00 -33.85 -0.38
N LYS A 319 -9.29 -34.11 -0.60
CA LYS A 319 -9.78 -35.47 -0.87
C LYS A 319 -8.95 -36.02 -2.01
N GLU A 320 -8.17 -37.06 -1.74
CA GLU A 320 -7.43 -37.79 -2.76
C GLU A 320 -8.38 -38.13 -3.91
N PRO A 321 -7.94 -37.95 -5.16
CA PRO A 321 -8.77 -38.32 -6.29
C PRO A 321 -8.98 -39.84 -6.26
N LYS A 322 -10.19 -40.30 -5.97
CA LYS A 322 -10.57 -41.71 -6.08
C LYS A 322 -10.17 -42.21 -7.44
N LYS A 323 -9.19 -43.13 -7.50
CA LYS A 323 -8.81 -43.83 -8.73
C LYS A 323 -10.07 -44.47 -9.32
N ARG A 324 -10.52 -43.92 -10.44
CA ARG A 324 -11.57 -44.53 -11.27
C ARG A 324 -10.98 -45.81 -11.89
N THR A 325 -11.38 -46.94 -11.38
CA THR A 325 -11.15 -48.25 -12.03
C THR A 325 -11.88 -48.21 -13.37
N ARG A 326 -11.12 -48.20 -14.46
CA ARG A 326 -11.61 -48.37 -15.82
C ARG A 326 -12.14 -49.81 -15.98
N LYS A 327 -13.45 -49.95 -16.24
CA LYS A 327 -13.97 -51.18 -16.83
C LYS A 327 -13.58 -51.21 -18.33
N PRO A 328 -13.26 -52.40 -18.89
CA PRO A 328 -12.85 -52.55 -20.28
C PRO A 328 -14.02 -52.19 -21.23
N ALA A 329 -13.71 -51.41 -22.23
CA ALA A 329 -14.64 -51.06 -23.30
C ALA A 329 -14.68 -52.16 -24.36
N ALA A 330 -15.91 -52.56 -24.78
CA ALA A 330 -16.16 -53.40 -25.97
C ALA A 330 -15.96 -52.58 -27.24
N PRO A 331 -15.60 -53.25 -28.38
CA PRO A 331 -15.20 -52.56 -29.62
C PRO A 331 -16.42 -51.96 -30.33
N LYS A 332 -16.27 -50.74 -30.82
CA LYS A 332 -17.20 -50.12 -31.79
C LYS A 332 -16.55 -50.01 -33.15
N GLU A 333 -17.25 -50.58 -34.12
CA GLU A 333 -16.99 -50.54 -35.55
C GLU A 333 -16.99 -49.12 -36.11
N LYS A 334 -16.16 -48.93 -37.12
CA LYS A 334 -16.07 -47.76 -37.99
C LYS A 334 -17.26 -47.68 -38.92
N LYS A 335 -17.85 -46.51 -39.10
CA LYS A 335 -18.47 -46.09 -40.33
C LYS A 335 -18.06 -44.66 -40.66
N GLN A 336 -17.60 -44.54 -41.89
CA GLN A 336 -17.12 -43.34 -42.57
C GLN A 336 -18.28 -42.58 -43.22
N GLU A 337 -17.95 -41.37 -43.69
CA GLU A 337 -18.58 -40.56 -44.78
C GLU A 337 -19.64 -39.57 -44.30
N GLU A 338 -19.81 -38.37 -44.83
CA GLU A 338 -19.12 -37.55 -45.83
C GLU A 338 -19.60 -36.10 -45.72
N LYS A 339 -18.80 -35.19 -46.25
CA LYS A 339 -18.92 -33.82 -46.72
C LYS A 339 -20.32 -33.26 -47.05
N SER A 340 -20.48 -31.95 -46.78
CA SER A 340 -20.62 -30.82 -47.72
C SER A 340 -21.19 -29.61 -46.99
N ALA A 341 -20.55 -28.47 -46.95
CA ALA A 341 -20.48 -27.32 -47.85
C ALA A 341 -21.84 -26.63 -48.15
N GLU A 342 -21.86 -25.40 -47.88
CA GLU A 342 -22.30 -24.22 -48.61
C GLU A 342 -23.24 -23.24 -47.91
N LYS A 343 -22.71 -22.02 -47.85
CA LYS A 343 -23.12 -20.68 -48.28
C LYS A 343 -24.33 -19.99 -47.62
N ALA A 344 -23.92 -18.89 -47.04
CA ALA A 344 -24.23 -17.47 -47.32
C ALA A 344 -25.72 -17.09 -47.58
N VAL A 345 -26.17 -16.02 -46.96
CA VAL A 345 -26.59 -14.75 -47.55
C VAL A 345 -27.23 -13.82 -46.50
N GLU A 346 -26.73 -12.63 -46.39
CA GLU A 346 -27.20 -11.28 -46.14
C GLU A 346 -28.65 -11.00 -45.73
N GLY A 347 -28.78 -9.95 -44.90
CA GLY A 347 -29.95 -9.08 -44.96
C GLY A 347 -30.22 -8.25 -43.71
N SER A 348 -29.58 -7.10 -43.67
CA SER A 348 -30.08 -5.76 -43.36
C SER A 348 -31.08 -5.50 -42.23
N GLY A 349 -30.67 -4.64 -41.29
CA GLY A 349 -31.33 -3.35 -41.16
C GLY A 349 -32.17 -3.08 -39.93
N LYS A 350 -31.74 -2.10 -39.20
CA LYS A 350 -32.41 -0.95 -38.56
C LYS A 350 -32.41 -0.86 -37.04
N GLU A 351 -31.84 0.22 -36.68
CA GLU A 351 -31.96 1.15 -35.54
C GLU A 351 -33.11 0.97 -34.55
N GLY A 352 -32.82 1.22 -33.26
CA GLY A 352 -33.80 1.50 -32.22
C GLY A 352 -33.18 1.66 -30.81
N VAL A 353 -33.03 2.85 -30.43
CA VAL A 353 -32.82 3.59 -29.13
C VAL A 353 -33.08 2.83 -27.81
N PRO A 354 -32.42 3.19 -26.71
CA PRO A 354 -32.33 2.43 -25.45
C PRO A 354 -33.55 2.62 -24.57
N VAL A 355 -33.99 1.55 -23.94
CA VAL A 355 -34.98 1.58 -22.85
C VAL A 355 -34.34 0.97 -21.60
N THR A 356 -34.40 1.76 -20.55
CA THR A 356 -34.07 1.50 -19.16
C THR A 356 -34.82 0.30 -18.58
N GLY A 357 -34.06 -0.52 -17.79
CA GLY A 357 -34.56 -1.18 -16.59
C GLY A 357 -35.65 -2.23 -16.78
N GLU A 358 -35.30 -3.44 -17.23
CA GLU A 358 -36.13 -4.62 -16.99
C GLU A 358 -35.51 -5.47 -15.87
N THR A 359 -36.24 -5.59 -14.77
CA THR A 359 -36.06 -6.60 -13.73
C THR A 359 -36.11 -7.97 -14.39
N ASP A 360 -35.08 -8.81 -14.16
CA ASP A 360 -34.99 -10.20 -14.62
C ASP A 360 -36.22 -11.01 -14.14
N LEU A 361 -37.28 -11.00 -14.89
CA LEU A 361 -38.59 -11.67 -14.63
C LEU A 361 -38.45 -13.19 -14.43
N LEU A 362 -37.34 -13.77 -14.81
CA LEU A 362 -37.07 -15.21 -14.70
C LEU A 362 -36.48 -15.64 -13.37
N VAL A 363 -35.78 -14.74 -12.66
CA VAL A 363 -35.13 -15.09 -11.40
C VAL A 363 -36.17 -15.26 -10.30
N GLY A 364 -36.08 -16.36 -9.56
CA GLY A 364 -37.01 -16.71 -8.48
C GLY A 364 -38.22 -17.56 -8.96
N GLN A 365 -38.43 -17.75 -10.27
CA GLN A 365 -39.50 -18.64 -10.77
C GLN A 365 -39.13 -20.12 -10.57
N PRO A 366 -40.11 -21.02 -10.41
CA PRO A 366 -39.89 -22.45 -10.36
C PRO A 366 -39.14 -22.96 -11.58
N CYS A 367 -38.18 -23.85 -11.39
CA CYS A 367 -37.43 -24.43 -12.49
C CYS A 367 -38.32 -25.33 -13.38
N PRO A 368 -38.41 -25.08 -14.71
CA PRO A 368 -39.29 -25.85 -15.60
C PRO A 368 -38.82 -27.28 -15.86
N VAL A 369 -37.56 -27.60 -15.48
CA VAL A 369 -37.01 -28.96 -15.71
C VAL A 369 -37.20 -29.85 -14.52
N CYS A 370 -36.97 -29.38 -13.29
CA CYS A 370 -37.07 -30.23 -12.11
C CYS A 370 -38.28 -29.92 -11.21
N GLY A 371 -38.93 -28.76 -11.37
CA GLY A 371 -40.06 -28.33 -10.55
C GLY A 371 -39.76 -28.09 -9.06
N LYS A 372 -38.55 -28.45 -8.57
CA LYS A 372 -38.16 -28.39 -7.16
C LYS A 372 -37.29 -27.19 -6.80
N GLY A 373 -36.48 -26.72 -7.74
CA GLY A 373 -35.60 -25.57 -7.56
C GLY A 373 -36.14 -24.30 -8.20
N THR A 374 -35.55 -23.17 -7.94
CA THR A 374 -35.84 -21.86 -8.54
C THR A 374 -34.76 -21.45 -9.52
N ILE A 375 -35.14 -20.63 -10.50
CA ILE A 375 -34.18 -20.07 -11.45
C ILE A 375 -33.33 -19.02 -10.78
N ILE A 376 -32.00 -19.17 -10.87
CA ILE A 376 -30.99 -18.25 -10.35
C ILE A 376 -30.13 -17.71 -11.47
N LYS A 377 -29.67 -16.44 -11.35
CA LYS A 377 -28.76 -15.81 -12.30
C LYS A 377 -27.33 -16.19 -11.98
N GLY A 378 -26.67 -16.94 -12.87
CA GLY A 378 -25.27 -17.26 -12.81
C GLY A 378 -24.40 -16.19 -13.47
N LYS A 379 -23.08 -16.43 -13.59
CA LYS A 379 -22.14 -15.48 -14.24
C LYS A 379 -22.28 -15.40 -15.76
N ALA A 380 -22.79 -16.44 -16.42
CA ALA A 380 -22.86 -16.54 -17.87
C ALA A 380 -24.22 -17.04 -18.40
N ALA A 381 -25.14 -17.46 -17.54
CA ALA A 381 -26.47 -17.98 -17.91
C ALA A 381 -27.37 -18.08 -16.68
N TYR A 382 -28.68 -18.17 -16.89
CA TYR A 382 -29.61 -18.61 -15.86
C TYR A 382 -29.46 -20.11 -15.62
N GLY A 383 -29.55 -20.53 -14.36
CA GLY A 383 -29.47 -21.94 -13.93
C GLY A 383 -30.52 -22.27 -12.88
N CYS A 384 -30.62 -23.52 -12.49
CA CYS A 384 -31.49 -23.95 -11.39
C CYS A 384 -30.74 -24.00 -10.06
N SER A 385 -31.38 -23.63 -8.94
CA SER A 385 -30.79 -23.75 -7.58
C SER A 385 -30.40 -25.20 -7.23
N GLU A 386 -31.13 -26.16 -7.80
CA GLU A 386 -30.91 -27.61 -7.63
C GLU A 386 -29.91 -28.21 -8.63
N TRP A 387 -29.04 -27.37 -9.25
CA TRP A 387 -28.03 -27.86 -10.21
C TRP A 387 -27.01 -28.85 -9.55
N LYS A 388 -26.76 -28.73 -8.26
CA LYS A 388 -25.90 -29.66 -7.53
C LYS A 388 -26.54 -31.02 -7.31
N ASN A 389 -27.87 -31.07 -7.33
CA ASN A 389 -28.67 -32.27 -7.16
C ASN A 389 -29.06 -32.88 -8.51
N GLY A 390 -28.41 -32.47 -9.60
CA GLY A 390 -28.55 -33.09 -10.92
C GLY A 390 -29.50 -32.38 -11.87
N CYS A 391 -30.07 -31.20 -11.56
CA CYS A 391 -30.90 -30.46 -12.50
C CYS A 391 -30.02 -29.80 -13.58
N THR A 392 -30.38 -30.06 -14.86
CA THR A 392 -29.63 -29.62 -16.03
C THR A 392 -30.15 -28.32 -16.66
N PHE A 393 -31.10 -27.64 -16.02
CA PHE A 393 -31.66 -26.39 -16.56
C PHE A 393 -30.59 -25.32 -16.72
N ARG A 394 -30.44 -24.83 -17.96
CA ARG A 394 -29.56 -23.71 -18.29
C ARG A 394 -30.15 -22.92 -19.47
N ARG A 395 -30.26 -21.59 -19.31
CA ARG A 395 -30.69 -20.66 -20.37
C ARG A 395 -29.68 -19.53 -20.47
N ALA A 396 -29.20 -19.21 -21.66
CA ALA A 396 -28.32 -18.08 -21.89
C ALA A 396 -29.03 -16.75 -21.53
N PHE A 397 -28.28 -15.72 -21.25
CA PHE A 397 -28.81 -14.35 -21.20
C PHE A 397 -29.17 -13.92 -22.62
N ASP A 398 -30.36 -13.37 -22.79
CA ASP A 398 -30.79 -12.76 -24.06
C ASP A 398 -30.06 -11.45 -24.29
#